data_88943c64321b99bb024d64f218ee9e50
#
_entry.id   88943c64321b99bb024d64f218ee9e50
#
_cell.length_a   1.000
_cell.length_b   1.000
_cell.length_c   1.000
_cell.angle_alpha   90.00
_cell.angle_beta   90.00
_cell.angle_gamma   90.00
#
_symmetry.space_group_name_H-M   'P 1'
#
loop_
_entity.id
_entity.type
_entity.pdbx_description
1 polymer ?
#
loop_
_entity_poly.entity_id
_entity_poly.type
_entity_poly.pdbx_seq_one_letter_code
_entity_poly.pdbx_strand_id
1 'polypeptide(L)'
;MANKYAGTKTEKNLWEAFAGESQARNKYTYFASVAKKEGYEQISALFLKTAENEKEHAKLWFKELGELGQTAENLRHAAEGENFEWTDMYERMAREAEEEGFPELAAKFRGVGAIEKEHEECYRALLHNVETAQVFQKSEVKVWECRNCGHIVVGTAAPEVCPVCNHPQSYFELHAQNY
;
A
#
# COMPACT_ATOMS: atom_id res chain seq x y z
N MET A 1 -13.43 2.35 -13.99
CA MET A 1 -14.22 1.96 -15.21
C MET A 1 -14.92 0.65 -14.91
N ALA A 2 -16.14 0.42 -15.44
CA ALA A 2 -16.83 -0.86 -15.20
C ALA A 2 -16.01 -2.04 -15.77
N ASN A 3 -15.91 -3.14 -15.01
CA ASN A 3 -15.26 -4.36 -15.45
C ASN A 3 -16.04 -5.01 -16.61
N LYS A 4 -15.54 -4.86 -17.83
CA LYS A 4 -16.19 -5.42 -19.05
C LYS A 4 -16.21 -6.95 -19.09
N TYR A 5 -15.47 -7.61 -18.19
CA TYR A 5 -15.38 -9.07 -18.11
C TYR A 5 -16.26 -9.68 -17.01
N ALA A 6 -17.05 -8.87 -16.29
CA ALA A 6 -17.82 -9.29 -15.14
C ALA A 6 -18.65 -10.57 -15.40
N GLY A 7 -18.52 -11.57 -14.52
CA GLY A 7 -19.20 -12.85 -14.58
C GLY A 7 -18.64 -13.87 -15.60
N THR A 8 -17.57 -13.54 -16.34
CA THR A 8 -16.98 -14.43 -17.36
C THR A 8 -15.84 -15.30 -16.79
N LYS A 9 -15.46 -16.34 -17.55
CA LYS A 9 -14.23 -17.10 -17.27
C LYS A 9 -12.97 -16.22 -17.42
N THR A 10 -13.00 -15.23 -18.32
CA THR A 10 -11.89 -14.30 -18.52
C THR A 10 -11.65 -13.45 -17.28
N GLU A 11 -12.68 -12.99 -16.58
CA GLU A 11 -12.53 -12.30 -15.31
C GLU A 11 -11.79 -13.16 -14.27
N LYS A 12 -12.19 -14.44 -14.14
CA LYS A 12 -11.50 -15.37 -13.23
C LYS A 12 -10.03 -15.57 -13.61
N ASN A 13 -9.75 -15.69 -14.91
CA ASN A 13 -8.38 -15.82 -15.41
C ASN A 13 -7.55 -14.57 -15.12
N LEU A 14 -8.13 -13.36 -15.23
CA LEU A 14 -7.46 -12.11 -14.89
C LEU A 14 -7.11 -12.02 -13.39
N TRP A 15 -8.03 -12.44 -12.51
CA TRP A 15 -7.76 -12.53 -11.08
C TRP A 15 -6.69 -13.56 -10.73
N GLU A 16 -6.73 -14.74 -11.38
CA GLU A 16 -5.71 -15.78 -11.21
C GLU A 16 -4.33 -15.29 -11.67
N ALA A 17 -4.27 -14.63 -12.82
CA ALA A 17 -3.04 -14.05 -13.34
C ALA A 17 -2.50 -12.96 -12.42
N PHE A 18 -3.35 -12.01 -11.97
CA PHE A 18 -2.96 -10.97 -11.01
C PHE A 18 -2.40 -11.56 -9.71
N ALA A 19 -3.06 -12.58 -9.15
CA ALA A 19 -2.61 -13.25 -7.94
C ALA A 19 -1.28 -13.98 -8.16
N GLY A 20 -1.11 -14.68 -9.27
CA GLY A 20 0.13 -15.38 -9.64
C GLY A 20 1.32 -14.45 -9.74
N GLU A 21 1.19 -13.36 -10.50
CA GLU A 21 2.26 -12.37 -10.68
C GLU A 21 2.59 -11.62 -9.39
N SER A 22 1.57 -11.28 -8.57
CA SER A 22 1.76 -10.64 -7.28
C SER A 22 2.55 -11.54 -6.31
N GLN A 23 2.27 -12.84 -6.29
CA GLN A 23 3.02 -13.82 -5.50
C GLN A 23 4.44 -13.99 -6.03
N ALA A 24 4.62 -14.09 -7.36
CA ALA A 24 5.93 -14.22 -7.99
C ALA A 24 6.84 -13.03 -7.64
N ARG A 25 6.31 -11.81 -7.77
CA ARG A 25 7.00 -10.58 -7.35
C ARG A 25 7.56 -10.67 -5.94
N ASN A 26 6.71 -11.04 -4.97
CA ASN A 26 7.14 -11.12 -3.57
C ASN A 26 8.16 -12.25 -3.35
N LYS A 27 7.91 -13.45 -3.90
CA LYS A 27 8.83 -14.59 -3.80
C LYS A 27 10.21 -14.26 -4.35
N TYR A 28 10.30 -13.62 -5.52
CA TYR A 28 11.58 -13.28 -6.13
C TYR A 28 12.35 -12.22 -5.33
N THR A 29 11.66 -11.29 -4.68
CA THR A 29 12.29 -10.37 -3.74
C THR A 29 12.92 -11.12 -2.54
N TYR A 30 12.24 -12.13 -2.01
CA TYR A 30 12.78 -12.97 -0.93
C TYR A 30 13.95 -13.83 -1.40
N PHE A 31 13.85 -14.43 -2.59
CA PHE A 31 14.94 -15.23 -3.19
C PHE A 31 16.19 -14.37 -3.47
N ALA A 32 16.01 -13.14 -3.93
CA ALA A 32 17.10 -12.18 -4.11
C ALA A 32 17.84 -11.91 -2.80
N SER A 33 17.12 -11.74 -1.69
CA SER A 33 17.71 -11.55 -0.37
C SER A 33 18.56 -12.75 0.07
N VAL A 34 18.13 -13.98 -0.21
CA VAL A 34 18.88 -15.20 0.08
C VAL A 34 20.13 -15.26 -0.79
N ALA A 35 19.99 -15.11 -2.12
CA ALA A 35 21.11 -15.15 -3.05
C ALA A 35 22.20 -14.12 -2.68
N LYS A 36 21.81 -12.91 -2.26
CA LYS A 36 22.74 -11.89 -1.80
C LYS A 36 23.51 -12.31 -0.55
N LYS A 37 22.85 -12.91 0.44
CA LYS A 37 23.50 -13.42 1.67
C LYS A 37 24.47 -14.56 1.39
N GLU A 38 24.22 -15.35 0.34
CA GLU A 38 25.08 -16.45 -0.12
C GLU A 38 26.23 -15.97 -1.03
N GLY A 39 26.30 -14.66 -1.35
CA GLY A 39 27.36 -14.08 -2.19
C GLY A 39 27.08 -14.13 -3.70
N TYR A 40 25.87 -14.48 -4.13
CA TYR A 40 25.48 -14.56 -5.54
C TYR A 40 24.88 -13.24 -6.03
N GLU A 41 25.65 -12.16 -6.11
CA GLU A 41 25.16 -10.82 -6.46
C GLU A 41 24.46 -10.77 -7.83
N GLN A 42 24.98 -11.46 -8.84
CA GLN A 42 24.35 -11.51 -10.17
C GLN A 42 22.98 -12.21 -10.13
N ILE A 43 22.87 -13.32 -9.38
CA ILE A 43 21.59 -14.05 -9.23
C ILE A 43 20.58 -13.18 -8.47
N SER A 44 21.01 -12.51 -7.40
CA SER A 44 20.19 -11.57 -6.65
C SER A 44 19.67 -10.45 -7.55
N ALA A 45 20.53 -9.82 -8.34
CA ALA A 45 20.14 -8.76 -9.29
C ALA A 45 19.13 -9.26 -10.34
N LEU A 46 19.29 -10.49 -10.84
CA LEU A 46 18.36 -11.09 -11.79
C LEU A 46 16.98 -11.31 -11.16
N PHE A 47 16.91 -11.86 -9.94
CA PHE A 47 15.63 -11.99 -9.22
C PHE A 47 14.95 -10.66 -9.00
N LEU A 48 15.66 -9.60 -8.59
CA LEU A 48 15.07 -8.27 -8.42
C LEU A 48 14.55 -7.69 -9.73
N LYS A 49 15.30 -7.85 -10.82
CA LYS A 49 14.85 -7.42 -12.16
C LYS A 49 13.57 -8.14 -12.57
N THR A 50 13.51 -9.46 -12.37
CA THR A 50 12.32 -10.24 -12.69
C THR A 50 11.15 -9.82 -11.80
N ALA A 51 11.35 -9.61 -10.48
CA ALA A 51 10.31 -9.12 -9.58
C ALA A 51 9.69 -7.80 -10.04
N GLU A 52 10.49 -6.87 -10.61
CA GLU A 52 9.96 -5.63 -11.19
C GLU A 52 9.16 -5.87 -12.48
N ASN A 53 9.53 -6.88 -13.29
CA ASN A 53 8.72 -7.28 -14.45
C ASN A 53 7.37 -7.85 -14.01
N GLU A 54 7.35 -8.75 -13.01
CA GLU A 54 6.09 -9.35 -12.50
C GLU A 54 5.17 -8.31 -11.86
N LYS A 55 5.72 -7.26 -11.24
CA LYS A 55 4.93 -6.11 -10.79
C LYS A 55 4.18 -5.43 -11.95
N GLU A 56 4.83 -5.23 -13.09
CA GLU A 56 4.19 -4.61 -14.25
C GLU A 56 3.18 -5.56 -14.91
N HIS A 57 3.44 -6.88 -14.94
CA HIS A 57 2.46 -7.88 -15.40
C HIS A 57 1.22 -7.87 -14.50
N ALA A 58 1.36 -7.93 -13.19
CA ALA A 58 0.25 -7.85 -12.24
C ALA A 58 -0.59 -6.56 -12.47
N LYS A 59 0.08 -5.42 -12.67
CA LYS A 59 -0.58 -4.13 -12.94
C LYS A 59 -1.38 -4.11 -14.24
N LEU A 60 -0.95 -4.86 -15.29
CA LEU A 60 -1.73 -5.01 -16.52
C LEU A 60 -3.08 -5.65 -16.21
N TRP A 61 -3.09 -6.77 -15.49
CA TRP A 61 -4.31 -7.51 -15.16
C TRP A 61 -5.21 -6.72 -14.21
N PHE A 62 -4.63 -6.05 -13.23
CA PHE A 62 -5.35 -5.19 -12.29
C PHE A 62 -6.08 -4.02 -12.99
N LYS A 63 -5.44 -3.41 -13.99
CA LYS A 63 -6.06 -2.39 -14.83
C LYS A 63 -7.19 -2.94 -15.70
N GLU A 64 -7.01 -4.12 -16.31
CA GLU A 64 -8.07 -4.77 -17.13
C GLU A 64 -9.29 -5.12 -16.28
N LEU A 65 -9.11 -5.49 -15.00
CA LEU A 65 -10.18 -5.71 -14.04
C LEU A 65 -10.92 -4.41 -13.65
N GLY A 66 -10.33 -3.25 -13.90
CA GLY A 66 -10.91 -1.96 -13.53
C GLY A 66 -10.62 -1.54 -12.08
N GLU A 67 -9.73 -2.26 -11.38
CA GLU A 67 -9.45 -2.07 -9.96
C GLU A 67 -8.49 -0.90 -9.65
N LEU A 68 -7.75 -0.42 -10.66
CA LEU A 68 -6.86 0.73 -10.51
C LEU A 68 -7.60 2.03 -10.84
N GLY A 69 -8.07 2.71 -9.82
CA GLY A 69 -8.81 3.96 -9.91
C GLY A 69 -7.98 5.22 -9.63
N GLN A 70 -8.67 6.31 -9.37
CA GLN A 70 -8.07 7.56 -8.87
C GLN A 70 -7.69 7.42 -7.39
N THR A 71 -6.92 8.37 -6.85
CA THR A 71 -6.39 8.30 -5.48
C THR A 71 -7.48 8.05 -4.43
N ALA A 72 -8.62 8.75 -4.49
CA ALA A 72 -9.69 8.56 -3.54
C ALA A 72 -10.34 7.16 -3.65
N GLU A 73 -10.52 6.64 -4.87
CA GLU A 73 -11.03 5.29 -5.10
C GLU A 73 -10.04 4.23 -4.57
N ASN A 74 -8.74 4.40 -4.87
CA ASN A 74 -7.71 3.49 -4.39
C ASN A 74 -7.59 3.48 -2.86
N LEU A 75 -7.70 4.65 -2.20
CA LEU A 75 -7.71 4.74 -0.74
C LEU A 75 -8.92 4.04 -0.13
N ARG A 76 -10.09 4.15 -0.77
CA ARG A 76 -11.31 3.45 -0.32
C ARG A 76 -11.15 1.93 -0.46
N HIS A 77 -10.68 1.45 -1.63
CA HIS A 77 -10.44 0.02 -1.85
C HIS A 77 -9.40 -0.54 -0.88
N ALA A 78 -8.32 0.21 -0.62
CA ALA A 78 -7.32 -0.19 0.38
C ALA A 78 -7.96 -0.30 1.77
N ALA A 79 -8.68 0.73 2.24
CA ALA A 79 -9.34 0.69 3.55
C ALA A 79 -10.36 -0.45 3.68
N GLU A 80 -11.11 -0.76 2.62
CA GLU A 80 -12.06 -1.89 2.60
C GLU A 80 -11.34 -3.24 2.63
N GLY A 81 -10.21 -3.37 1.95
CA GLY A 81 -9.35 -4.55 1.99
C GLY A 81 -8.80 -4.81 3.40
N GLU A 82 -8.15 -3.81 4.00
CA GLU A 82 -7.63 -3.92 5.36
C GLU A 82 -8.74 -4.21 6.38
N ASN A 83 -9.91 -3.58 6.22
CA ASN A 83 -11.08 -3.87 7.08
C ASN A 83 -11.48 -5.35 7.02
N PHE A 84 -11.59 -5.94 5.83
CA PHE A 84 -11.88 -7.37 5.67
C PHE A 84 -10.78 -8.24 6.30
N GLU A 85 -9.52 -7.87 6.14
CA GLU A 85 -8.39 -8.65 6.66
C GLU A 85 -8.43 -8.74 8.20
N TRP A 86 -8.65 -7.63 8.92
CA TRP A 86 -8.63 -7.67 10.38
C TRP A 86 -9.97 -8.08 11.01
N THR A 87 -11.12 -7.81 10.36
CA THR A 87 -12.43 -8.16 10.95
C THR A 87 -12.85 -9.60 10.71
N ASP A 88 -12.41 -10.22 9.60
CA ASP A 88 -12.80 -11.56 9.19
C ASP A 88 -11.60 -12.50 8.99
N MET A 89 -10.75 -12.19 8.02
CA MET A 89 -9.74 -13.11 7.50
C MET A 89 -8.76 -13.59 8.57
N TYR A 90 -8.05 -12.66 9.24
CA TYR A 90 -7.03 -13.03 10.23
C TYR A 90 -7.62 -13.59 11.51
N GLU A 91 -8.79 -13.14 11.96
CA GLU A 91 -9.43 -13.69 13.14
C GLU A 91 -9.95 -15.13 12.89
N ARG A 92 -10.48 -15.39 11.71
CA ARG A 92 -10.86 -16.74 11.29
C ARG A 92 -9.65 -17.67 11.22
N MET A 93 -8.57 -17.22 10.55
CA MET A 93 -7.32 -17.98 10.44
C MET A 93 -6.69 -18.25 11.82
N ALA A 94 -6.77 -17.30 12.75
CA ALA A 94 -6.26 -17.50 14.11
C ALA A 94 -7.03 -18.56 14.86
N ARG A 95 -8.37 -18.56 14.79
CA ARG A 95 -9.21 -19.60 15.42
C ARG A 95 -8.94 -20.98 14.83
N GLU A 96 -8.89 -21.08 13.50
CA GLU A 96 -8.58 -22.35 12.82
C GLU A 96 -7.19 -22.87 13.23
N ALA A 97 -6.19 -22.00 13.35
CA ALA A 97 -4.85 -22.39 13.81
C ALA A 97 -4.83 -22.86 15.29
N GLU A 98 -5.64 -22.25 16.16
CA GLU A 98 -5.79 -22.72 17.55
C GLU A 98 -6.45 -24.11 17.60
N GLU A 99 -7.53 -24.31 16.84
CA GLU A 99 -8.24 -25.60 16.76
C GLU A 99 -7.33 -26.73 16.24
N GLU A 100 -6.43 -26.41 15.32
CA GLU A 100 -5.43 -27.34 14.75
C GLU A 100 -4.18 -27.52 15.63
N GLY A 101 -4.06 -26.80 16.75
CA GLY A 101 -2.95 -26.94 17.70
C GLY A 101 -1.72 -26.08 17.36
N PHE A 102 -1.90 -24.97 16.64
CA PHE A 102 -0.84 -24.00 16.27
C PHE A 102 -1.00 -22.63 16.97
N PRO A 103 -1.00 -22.57 18.33
CA PRO A 103 -1.28 -21.32 19.04
C PRO A 103 -0.28 -20.17 18.78
N GLU A 104 0.99 -20.50 18.49
CA GLU A 104 1.99 -19.50 18.14
C GLU A 104 1.69 -18.84 16.78
N LEU A 105 1.15 -19.60 15.83
CA LEU A 105 0.73 -19.07 14.53
C LEU A 105 -0.55 -18.25 14.67
N ALA A 106 -1.49 -18.69 15.49
CA ALA A 106 -2.70 -17.94 15.82
C ALA A 106 -2.37 -16.56 16.42
N ALA A 107 -1.41 -16.51 17.33
CA ALA A 107 -0.92 -15.24 17.88
C ALA A 107 -0.33 -14.31 16.81
N LYS A 108 0.39 -14.86 15.83
CA LYS A 108 0.92 -14.08 14.69
C LYS A 108 -0.21 -13.55 13.79
N PHE A 109 -1.22 -14.37 13.47
CA PHE A 109 -2.38 -13.91 12.69
C PHE A 109 -3.09 -12.74 13.37
N ARG A 110 -3.36 -12.83 14.69
CA ARG A 110 -3.95 -11.71 15.44
C ARG A 110 -3.03 -10.48 15.48
N GLY A 111 -1.72 -10.70 15.63
CA GLY A 111 -0.74 -9.62 15.59
C GLY A 111 -0.75 -8.85 14.26
N VAL A 112 -0.79 -9.57 13.13
CA VAL A 112 -0.92 -8.95 11.80
C VAL A 112 -2.28 -8.26 11.68
N GLY A 113 -3.39 -8.93 12.04
CA GLY A 113 -4.71 -8.32 12.02
C GLY A 113 -4.81 -7.00 12.79
N ALA A 114 -4.10 -6.86 13.91
CA ALA A 114 -4.02 -5.60 14.64
C ALA A 114 -3.29 -4.51 13.84
N ILE A 115 -2.29 -4.87 13.04
CA ILE A 115 -1.57 -3.92 12.16
C ILE A 115 -2.49 -3.48 11.01
N GLU A 116 -3.25 -4.40 10.40
CA GLU A 116 -4.16 -4.06 9.29
C GLU A 116 -5.29 -3.11 9.74
N LYS A 117 -5.69 -3.17 11.01
CA LYS A 117 -6.59 -2.16 11.60
C LYS A 117 -5.98 -0.75 11.58
N GLU A 118 -4.71 -0.61 11.95
CA GLU A 118 -4.02 0.69 11.88
C GLU A 118 -3.86 1.19 10.43
N HIS A 119 -3.62 0.27 9.48
CA HIS A 119 -3.59 0.60 8.06
C HIS A 119 -4.95 1.12 7.57
N GLU A 120 -6.06 0.45 7.93
CA GLU A 120 -7.40 0.93 7.61
C GLU A 120 -7.65 2.34 8.15
N GLU A 121 -7.36 2.59 9.43
CA GLU A 121 -7.54 3.90 10.06
C GLU A 121 -6.73 4.98 9.32
N CYS A 122 -5.49 4.66 8.93
CA CYS A 122 -4.65 5.55 8.14
C CYS A 122 -5.27 5.85 6.76
N TYR A 123 -5.69 4.84 6.00
CA TYR A 123 -6.29 5.04 4.69
C TYR A 123 -7.60 5.80 4.74
N ARG A 124 -8.43 5.58 5.75
CA ARG A 124 -9.67 6.35 5.97
C ARG A 124 -9.39 7.81 6.29
N ALA A 125 -8.38 8.10 7.12
CA ALA A 125 -7.97 9.46 7.41
C ALA A 125 -7.43 10.18 6.17
N LEU A 126 -6.62 9.50 5.35
CA LEU A 126 -6.11 10.03 4.09
C LEU A 126 -7.24 10.26 3.07
N LEU A 127 -8.19 9.34 2.96
CA LEU A 127 -9.38 9.48 2.12
C LEU A 127 -10.20 10.72 2.52
N HIS A 128 -10.47 10.87 3.81
CA HIS A 128 -11.14 12.05 4.33
C HIS A 128 -10.41 13.34 3.96
N ASN A 129 -9.08 13.39 4.09
CA ASN A 129 -8.29 14.55 3.71
C ASN A 129 -8.40 14.88 2.20
N VAL A 130 -8.43 13.85 1.35
CA VAL A 130 -8.59 14.03 -0.11
C VAL A 130 -10.00 14.57 -0.43
N GLU A 131 -11.05 13.93 0.12
CA GLU A 131 -12.46 14.29 -0.14
C GLU A 131 -12.83 15.67 0.40
N THR A 132 -12.18 16.13 1.47
CA THR A 132 -12.43 17.45 2.08
C THR A 132 -11.40 18.52 1.70
N ALA A 133 -10.52 18.25 0.72
CA ALA A 133 -9.42 19.13 0.31
C ALA A 133 -8.48 19.55 1.45
N GLN A 134 -8.27 18.65 2.44
CA GLN A 134 -7.44 18.91 3.61
C GLN A 134 -6.03 18.31 3.51
N VAL A 135 -5.61 17.84 2.36
CA VAL A 135 -4.24 17.30 2.18
C VAL A 135 -3.19 18.38 2.43
N PHE A 136 -3.38 19.56 1.84
CA PHE A 136 -2.43 20.69 1.92
C PHE A 136 -2.99 21.87 2.73
N GLN A 137 -4.12 21.69 3.41
CA GLN A 137 -4.78 22.69 4.22
C GLN A 137 -5.39 22.03 5.45
N LYS A 138 -5.38 22.74 6.59
CA LYS A 138 -5.99 22.28 7.85
C LYS A 138 -6.80 23.40 8.47
N SER A 139 -7.76 23.06 9.35
CA SER A 139 -8.52 24.03 10.13
C SER A 139 -7.68 24.77 11.17
N GLU A 140 -6.53 24.21 11.55
CA GLU A 140 -5.61 24.73 12.54
C GLU A 140 -4.24 25.02 11.94
N VAL A 141 -3.49 25.87 12.60
CA VAL A 141 -2.07 26.12 12.28
C VAL A 141 -1.28 24.84 12.46
N LYS A 142 -0.58 24.43 11.41
CA LYS A 142 0.31 23.26 11.39
C LYS A 142 1.70 23.66 10.92
N VAL A 143 2.65 22.77 11.16
CA VAL A 143 4.01 22.86 10.64
C VAL A 143 4.07 22.01 9.37
N TRP A 144 4.47 22.63 8.26
CA TRP A 144 4.60 21.99 6.95
C TRP A 144 6.08 21.89 6.58
N GLU A 145 6.48 20.79 5.98
CA GLU A 145 7.83 20.54 5.51
C GLU A 145 7.83 20.23 4.02
N CYS A 146 8.75 20.85 3.31
CA CYS A 146 9.02 20.51 1.90
C CYS A 146 9.87 19.24 1.82
N ARG A 147 9.34 18.17 1.31
CA ARG A 147 10.01 16.86 1.16
C ARG A 147 11.27 16.90 0.28
N ASN A 148 11.43 17.93 -0.56
CA ASN A 148 12.60 18.05 -1.41
C ASN A 148 13.78 18.71 -0.70
N CYS A 149 13.55 19.82 0.04
CA CYS A 149 14.65 20.63 0.60
C CYS A 149 14.59 20.84 2.11
N GLY A 150 13.58 20.29 2.81
CA GLY A 150 13.43 20.43 4.27
C GLY A 150 12.95 21.82 4.72
N HIS A 151 12.52 22.71 3.81
CA HIS A 151 12.02 24.03 4.19
C HIS A 151 10.74 23.91 5.03
N ILE A 152 10.74 24.57 6.18
CA ILE A 152 9.64 24.57 7.15
C ILE A 152 8.80 25.84 7.01
N VAL A 153 7.47 25.64 7.00
CA VAL A 153 6.47 26.73 7.00
C VAL A 153 5.44 26.47 8.10
N VAL A 154 5.03 27.50 8.79
CA VAL A 154 3.99 27.45 9.83
C VAL A 154 2.75 28.19 9.31
N GLY A 155 1.62 27.51 9.27
CA GLY A 155 0.36 28.09 8.79
C GLY A 155 -0.76 27.07 8.68
N THR A 156 -1.94 27.52 8.31
CA THR A 156 -3.11 26.63 8.07
C THR A 156 -3.02 25.90 6.73
N ALA A 157 -2.16 26.33 5.82
CA ALA A 157 -1.96 25.70 4.51
C ALA A 157 -0.48 25.67 4.13
N ALA A 158 -0.11 24.64 3.37
CA ALA A 158 1.17 24.57 2.69
C ALA A 158 1.19 25.61 1.53
N PRO A 159 2.32 26.27 1.26
CA PRO A 159 2.44 27.23 0.14
C PRO A 159 2.27 26.51 -1.20
N GLU A 160 1.71 27.22 -2.20
CA GLU A 160 1.54 26.66 -3.56
C GLU A 160 2.88 26.28 -4.20
N VAL A 161 3.94 27.04 -3.88
CA VAL A 161 5.31 26.82 -4.36
C VAL A 161 6.27 27.01 -3.20
N CYS A 162 7.21 26.10 -3.05
CA CYS A 162 8.28 26.23 -2.06
C CYS A 162 9.17 27.44 -2.36
N PRO A 163 9.31 28.43 -1.44
CA PRO A 163 10.09 29.64 -1.70
C PRO A 163 11.60 29.39 -1.77
N VAL A 164 12.08 28.21 -1.39
CA VAL A 164 13.50 27.87 -1.39
C VAL A 164 13.90 27.08 -2.63
N CYS A 165 13.12 26.07 -3.02
CA CYS A 165 13.51 25.16 -4.11
C CYS A 165 12.53 25.12 -5.30
N ASN A 166 11.49 25.96 -5.29
CA ASN A 166 10.48 26.09 -6.34
C ASN A 166 9.68 24.81 -6.67
N HIS A 167 9.70 23.78 -5.79
CA HIS A 167 8.83 22.64 -5.94
C HIS A 167 7.37 22.99 -5.62
N PRO A 168 6.40 22.39 -6.30
CA PRO A 168 4.97 22.68 -6.10
C PRO A 168 4.48 22.20 -4.74
N GLN A 169 3.30 22.65 -4.33
CA GLN A 169 2.62 22.33 -3.08
C GLN A 169 2.56 20.81 -2.80
N SER A 170 2.49 19.99 -3.85
CA SER A 170 2.48 18.52 -3.75
C SER A 170 3.73 17.92 -3.08
N TYR A 171 4.79 18.70 -2.90
CA TYR A 171 5.98 18.30 -2.15
C TYR A 171 5.92 18.62 -0.66
N PHE A 172 4.85 19.26 -0.18
CA PHE A 172 4.72 19.51 1.24
C PHE A 172 3.96 18.39 1.95
N GLU A 173 4.38 18.13 3.17
CA GLU A 173 3.71 17.25 4.12
C GLU A 173 3.67 17.89 5.52
N LEU A 174 2.88 17.33 6.43
CA LEU A 174 2.93 17.73 7.83
C LEU A 174 4.27 17.29 8.42
N HIS A 175 4.98 18.23 9.02
CA HIS A 175 6.26 17.95 9.69
C HIS A 175 6.05 17.04 10.89
N ALA A 176 6.69 15.87 10.88
CA ALA A 176 6.68 14.92 11.98
C ALA A 176 8.00 14.97 12.77
N GLN A 177 7.89 15.15 14.09
CA GLN A 177 9.03 15.00 15.01
C GLN A 177 8.86 13.65 15.72
N ASN A 178 9.70 12.70 15.37
CA ASN A 178 9.68 11.33 15.92
C ASN A 178 11.02 10.88 16.54
N TYR A 179 11.81 11.84 16.97
CA TYR A 179 13.12 11.66 17.62
C TYR A 179 13.17 12.37 18.97
#